data_44d5927f7371483731ef74a53a25a50c
#
_entry.id   44d5927f7371483731ef74a53a25a50c
#
_cell.length_a   1.000
_cell.length_b   1.000
_cell.length_c   1.000
_cell.angle_alpha   90.00
_cell.angle_beta   90.00
_cell.angle_gamma   90.00
#
_symmetry.space_group_name_H-M   'P 1'
#
loop_
_entity.id
_entity.type
_entity.pdbx_description
1 polymer ?
#
loop_
_entity_poly.entity_id
_entity_poly.type
_entity_poly.pdbx_seq_one_letter_code
_entity_poly.pdbx_strand_id
1 'polypeptide(L)'
;MSRIDTRVLAGRYRLLNPLAEGGMGTVWLAADETLGRDVAVKEVRLPPGLDPARRQEICAAALREANLAARLKHPSIVTVHDVIVEQERPWLVMELLSGASLEQTVRERQPLPVRQAARVGVGILSALVAAHAAGVVHRDVKPGNVFLTRSGRAVLTDFGIAVVEDETVDGPTSRLVGSPNYIAPERLRGERGGPASDLWSLGATLYFAVEGLPPHPAETPIAAISRVLTEPARPPERAGALGPLLMLMLAPWPGARPSFDAVAQTLQELALGRPAVPPPPSHP
;
A
#
# COMPACT_ATOMS: atom_id res chain seq x y z
N MET A 1 2.05 11.63 -31.96
CA MET A 1 2.71 12.66 -31.12
C MET A 1 1.69 13.09 -30.07
N SER A 2 1.77 12.49 -28.86
CA SER A 2 0.91 12.87 -27.72
C SER A 2 1.20 14.32 -27.36
N ARG A 3 0.15 15.12 -27.19
CA ARG A 3 0.24 16.47 -26.63
C ARG A 3 0.91 16.36 -25.26
N ILE A 4 2.10 16.91 -25.11
CA ILE A 4 2.72 17.15 -23.81
C ILE A 4 1.78 18.15 -23.12
N ASP A 5 1.09 17.69 -22.08
CA ASP A 5 0.24 18.56 -21.28
C ASP A 5 1.18 19.49 -20.49
N THR A 6 1.30 20.74 -20.94
CA THR A 6 2.18 21.75 -20.32
C THR A 6 1.55 22.35 -19.07
N ARG A 7 0.71 21.60 -18.37
CA ARG A 7 0.01 22.07 -17.18
C ARG A 7 1.02 22.29 -16.04
N VAL A 8 0.94 23.48 -15.43
CA VAL A 8 1.72 23.85 -14.26
C VAL A 8 0.76 23.95 -13.06
N LEU A 9 0.97 23.13 -12.06
CA LEU A 9 0.17 23.13 -10.83
C LEU A 9 0.74 24.14 -9.84
N ALA A 10 -0.14 24.92 -9.22
CA ALA A 10 0.19 25.98 -8.25
C ALA A 10 1.29 26.95 -8.72
N GLY A 11 1.45 27.14 -10.04
CA GLY A 11 2.52 27.97 -10.61
C GLY A 11 3.93 27.45 -10.35
N ARG A 12 4.12 26.19 -9.94
CA ARG A 12 5.39 25.63 -9.50
C ARG A 12 5.73 24.28 -10.10
N TYR A 13 4.78 23.37 -10.19
CA TYR A 13 5.03 21.98 -10.59
C TYR A 13 4.57 21.77 -12.04
N ARG A 14 5.52 21.71 -12.95
CA ARG A 14 5.25 21.44 -14.38
C ARG A 14 5.11 19.94 -14.60
N LEU A 15 3.91 19.50 -14.98
CA LEU A 15 3.67 18.09 -15.36
C LEU A 15 4.40 17.79 -16.67
N LEU A 16 5.11 16.67 -16.70
CA LEU A 16 5.89 16.23 -17.88
C LEU A 16 5.24 15.00 -18.51
N ASN A 17 5.45 13.82 -17.95
CA ASN A 17 4.96 12.56 -18.51
C ASN A 17 4.21 11.75 -17.43
N PRO A 18 3.18 10.99 -17.79
CA PRO A 18 2.58 10.03 -16.88
C PRO A 18 3.60 8.91 -16.59
N LEU A 19 3.76 8.56 -15.32
CA LEU A 19 4.59 7.45 -14.83
C LEU A 19 3.75 6.19 -14.62
N ALA A 20 2.51 6.35 -14.15
CA ALA A 20 1.56 5.27 -13.92
C ALA A 20 0.13 5.79 -14.01
N GLU A 21 -0.77 4.94 -14.50
CA GLU A 21 -2.22 5.18 -14.52
C GLU A 21 -2.94 4.02 -13.83
N GLY A 22 -3.92 4.32 -13.00
CA GLY A 22 -4.72 3.33 -12.28
C GLY A 22 -6.08 3.87 -11.83
N GLY A 23 -6.85 3.03 -11.16
CA GLY A 23 -8.17 3.39 -10.63
C GLY A 23 -8.14 4.60 -9.69
N MET A 24 -7.09 4.74 -8.90
CA MET A 24 -6.90 5.81 -7.91
C MET A 24 -6.38 7.13 -8.50
N GLY A 25 -6.04 7.18 -9.77
CA GLY A 25 -5.53 8.38 -10.42
C GLY A 25 -4.31 8.14 -11.30
N THR A 26 -3.71 9.23 -11.73
CA THR A 26 -2.48 9.22 -12.53
C THR A 26 -1.33 9.77 -11.71
N VAL A 27 -0.19 9.10 -11.74
CA VAL A 27 1.08 9.61 -11.20
C VAL A 27 1.90 10.18 -12.34
N TRP A 28 2.31 11.42 -12.20
CA TRP A 28 3.07 12.18 -13.20
C TRP A 28 4.52 12.37 -12.76
N LEU A 29 5.44 12.29 -13.69
CA LEU A 29 6.72 12.96 -13.55
C LEU A 29 6.48 14.47 -13.68
N ALA A 30 7.03 15.26 -12.78
CA ALA A 30 6.92 16.71 -12.82
C ALA A 30 8.23 17.38 -12.42
N ALA A 31 8.45 18.60 -12.92
CA ALA A 31 9.56 19.46 -12.50
C ALA A 31 9.08 20.45 -11.43
N ASP A 32 9.71 20.47 -10.27
CA ASP A 32 9.59 21.55 -9.28
C ASP A 32 10.45 22.72 -9.74
N GLU A 33 9.85 23.71 -10.41
CA GLU A 33 10.58 24.85 -11.00
C GLU A 33 11.21 25.77 -9.95
N THR A 34 10.71 25.73 -8.71
CA THR A 34 11.28 26.55 -7.61
C THR A 34 12.56 25.92 -7.05
N LEU A 35 12.61 24.59 -6.90
CA LEU A 35 13.75 23.89 -6.30
C LEU A 35 14.66 23.23 -7.35
N GLY A 36 14.32 23.28 -8.65
CA GLY A 36 15.11 22.72 -9.73
C GLY A 36 15.30 21.20 -9.64
N ARG A 37 14.25 20.46 -9.25
CA ARG A 37 14.30 19.00 -9.08
C ARG A 37 13.10 18.31 -9.68
N ASP A 38 13.28 17.05 -10.04
CA ASP A 38 12.17 16.17 -10.45
C ASP A 38 11.42 15.64 -9.23
N VAL A 39 10.10 15.54 -9.36
CA VAL A 39 9.17 15.03 -8.35
C VAL A 39 8.13 14.11 -8.99
N ALA A 40 7.51 13.26 -8.20
CA ALA A 40 6.31 12.53 -8.59
C ALA A 40 5.08 13.31 -8.11
N VAL A 41 4.08 13.49 -8.98
CA VAL A 41 2.84 14.17 -8.64
C VAL A 41 1.67 13.24 -8.90
N LYS A 42 0.92 12.89 -7.84
CA LYS A 42 -0.25 12.02 -7.92
C LYS A 42 -1.53 12.85 -7.95
N GLU A 43 -2.31 12.72 -9.01
CA GLU A 43 -3.68 13.22 -9.07
C GLU A 43 -4.59 12.27 -8.30
N VAL A 44 -5.33 12.78 -7.31
CA VAL A 44 -6.35 11.99 -6.61
C VAL A 44 -7.66 12.10 -7.38
N ARG A 45 -8.12 10.98 -7.96
CA ARG A 45 -9.42 10.93 -8.66
C ARG A 45 -10.55 10.95 -7.65
N LEU A 46 -11.49 11.83 -7.88
CA LEU A 46 -12.76 11.86 -7.18
C LEU A 46 -13.82 11.08 -7.98
N PRO A 47 -14.74 10.35 -7.34
CA PRO A 47 -15.85 9.72 -8.03
C PRO A 47 -16.63 10.72 -8.88
N PRO A 48 -17.12 10.33 -10.08
CA PRO A 48 -17.97 11.17 -10.89
C PRO A 48 -19.35 11.36 -10.24
N GLY A 49 -19.98 12.51 -10.49
CA GLY A 49 -21.37 12.77 -10.05
C GLY A 49 -21.52 13.21 -8.60
N LEU A 50 -20.43 13.51 -7.90
CA LEU A 50 -20.49 14.10 -6.56
C LEU A 50 -21.08 15.51 -6.60
N ASP A 51 -21.98 15.80 -5.67
CA ASP A 51 -22.41 17.17 -5.43
C ASP A 51 -21.25 18.03 -4.86
N PRO A 52 -21.32 19.36 -4.98
CA PRO A 52 -20.24 20.26 -4.56
C PRO A 52 -19.87 20.13 -3.07
N ALA A 53 -20.85 19.95 -2.18
CA ALA A 53 -20.61 19.85 -0.75
C ALA A 53 -19.84 18.57 -0.42
N ARG A 54 -20.27 17.43 -0.97
CA ARG A 54 -19.61 16.14 -0.78
C ARG A 54 -18.21 16.14 -1.38
N ARG A 55 -18.00 16.75 -2.53
CA ARG A 55 -16.67 16.93 -3.14
C ARG A 55 -15.74 17.70 -2.21
N GLN A 56 -16.23 18.79 -1.62
CA GLN A 56 -15.45 19.61 -0.70
C GLN A 56 -15.07 18.84 0.57
N GLU A 57 -15.98 18.05 1.13
CA GLU A 57 -15.71 17.16 2.28
C GLU A 57 -14.59 16.17 1.99
N ILE A 58 -14.67 15.50 0.84
CA ILE A 58 -13.66 14.54 0.39
C ILE A 58 -12.30 15.20 0.19
N CYS A 59 -12.26 16.35 -0.47
CA CYS A 59 -11.01 17.12 -0.63
C CYS A 59 -10.42 17.50 0.72
N ALA A 60 -11.25 17.95 1.67
CA ALA A 60 -10.80 18.29 3.02
C ALA A 60 -10.28 17.06 3.80
N ALA A 61 -10.91 15.89 3.64
CA ALA A 61 -10.45 14.64 4.22
C ALA A 61 -9.09 14.23 3.61
N ALA A 62 -8.98 14.23 2.28
CA ALA A 62 -7.73 13.94 1.58
C ALA A 62 -6.58 14.85 2.01
N LEU A 63 -6.85 16.16 2.17
CA LEU A 63 -5.86 17.12 2.68
C LEU A 63 -5.44 16.81 4.12
N ARG A 64 -6.36 16.48 5.00
CA ARG A 64 -6.03 16.12 6.39
C ARG A 64 -5.12 14.90 6.44
N GLU A 65 -5.43 13.87 5.70
CA GLU A 65 -4.63 12.64 5.65
C GLU A 65 -3.26 12.85 5.00
N ALA A 66 -3.23 13.57 3.88
CA ALA A 66 -1.98 13.90 3.22
C ALA A 66 -1.06 14.75 4.12
N ASN A 67 -1.63 15.68 4.91
CA ASN A 67 -0.87 16.43 5.92
C ASN A 67 -0.33 15.54 7.06
N LEU A 68 -1.05 14.50 7.46
CA LEU A 68 -0.55 13.52 8.43
C LEU A 68 0.56 12.68 7.79
N ALA A 69 0.38 12.18 6.57
CA ALA A 69 1.39 11.44 5.84
C ALA A 69 2.67 12.26 5.60
N ALA A 70 2.56 13.56 5.32
CA ALA A 70 3.70 14.47 5.13
C ALA A 70 4.57 14.65 6.38
N ARG A 71 4.03 14.38 7.58
CA ARG A 71 4.80 14.39 8.84
C ARG A 71 5.60 13.12 9.08
N LEU A 72 5.27 12.04 8.37
CA LEU A 72 5.98 10.76 8.48
C LEU A 72 7.35 10.88 7.81
N LYS A 73 8.42 10.73 8.58
CA LYS A 73 9.80 10.70 8.08
C LYS A 73 10.39 9.33 8.38
N HIS A 74 10.45 8.46 7.39
CA HIS A 74 10.99 7.13 7.54
C HIS A 74 11.61 6.65 6.20
N PRO A 75 12.74 5.95 6.20
CA PRO A 75 13.39 5.52 4.95
C PRO A 75 12.53 4.60 4.07
N SER A 76 11.58 3.88 4.65
CA SER A 76 10.65 3.02 3.93
C SER A 76 9.24 3.60 3.78
N ILE A 77 9.06 4.90 3.94
CA ILE A 77 7.83 5.65 3.63
C ILE A 77 8.17 6.66 2.53
N VAL A 78 7.34 6.76 1.49
CA VAL A 78 7.49 7.78 0.46
C VAL A 78 7.38 9.18 1.09
N THR A 79 8.34 10.05 0.79
CA THR A 79 8.32 11.42 1.31
C THR A 79 7.30 12.25 0.54
N VAL A 80 6.29 12.79 1.24
CA VAL A 80 5.37 13.79 0.69
C VAL A 80 6.01 15.17 0.87
N HIS A 81 6.18 15.91 -0.22
CA HIS A 81 6.82 17.23 -0.24
C HIS A 81 5.80 18.36 -0.16
N ASP A 82 4.62 18.17 -0.76
CA ASP A 82 3.58 19.19 -0.83
C ASP A 82 2.23 18.56 -1.10
N VAL A 83 1.16 19.30 -0.78
CA VAL A 83 -0.23 18.93 -1.07
C VAL A 83 -0.93 20.14 -1.66
N ILE A 84 -1.44 20.01 -2.87
CA ILE A 84 -2.08 21.07 -3.63
C ILE A 84 -3.54 20.74 -3.84
N VAL A 85 -4.41 21.72 -3.76
CA VAL A 85 -5.78 21.61 -4.26
C VAL A 85 -5.91 22.57 -5.44
N GLU A 86 -6.16 22.02 -6.62
CA GLU A 86 -6.39 22.80 -7.82
C GLU A 86 -7.60 22.27 -8.57
N GLN A 87 -8.53 23.16 -8.94
CA GLN A 87 -9.81 22.80 -9.57
C GLN A 87 -10.60 21.75 -8.76
N GLU A 88 -10.68 21.95 -7.44
CA GLU A 88 -11.36 21.03 -6.50
C GLU A 88 -10.83 19.59 -6.54
N ARG A 89 -9.56 19.40 -6.90
CA ARG A 89 -8.87 18.11 -6.91
C ARG A 89 -7.62 18.18 -6.07
N PRO A 90 -7.39 17.19 -5.19
CA PRO A 90 -6.15 17.06 -4.46
C PRO A 90 -5.04 16.50 -5.36
N TRP A 91 -3.85 17.05 -5.20
CA TRP A 91 -2.61 16.60 -5.85
C TRP A 91 -1.55 16.41 -4.78
N LEU A 92 -0.90 15.27 -4.76
CA LEU A 92 0.20 14.99 -3.83
C LEU A 92 1.52 15.07 -4.58
N VAL A 93 2.41 15.94 -4.10
CA VAL A 93 3.78 16.05 -4.60
C VAL A 93 4.69 15.22 -3.71
N MET A 94 5.40 14.26 -4.30
CA MET A 94 6.19 13.25 -3.57
C MET A 94 7.61 13.15 -4.13
N GLU A 95 8.50 12.51 -3.36
CA GLU A 95 9.80 12.10 -3.89
C GLU A 95 9.62 11.21 -5.13
N LEU A 96 10.44 11.46 -6.14
CA LEU A 96 10.50 10.61 -7.32
C LEU A 96 11.32 9.35 -7.00
N LEU A 97 10.66 8.21 -6.97
CA LEU A 97 11.31 6.92 -6.75
C LEU A 97 11.83 6.33 -8.07
N SER A 98 13.05 5.80 -8.05
CA SER A 98 13.63 5.08 -9.18
C SER A 98 13.65 3.58 -8.90
N GLY A 99 12.94 2.80 -9.70
CA GLY A 99 12.78 1.35 -9.52
C GLY A 99 11.47 0.86 -10.11
N ALA A 100 10.82 -0.09 -9.44
CA ALA A 100 9.53 -0.65 -9.85
C ALA A 100 8.70 -1.06 -8.62
N SER A 101 7.39 -1.22 -8.78
CA SER A 101 6.56 -1.81 -7.72
C SER A 101 6.92 -3.28 -7.51
N LEU A 102 6.63 -3.82 -6.33
CA LEU A 102 6.78 -5.24 -6.04
C LEU A 102 5.91 -6.08 -6.98
N GLU A 103 4.71 -5.60 -7.29
CA GLU A 103 3.81 -6.25 -8.26
C GLU A 103 4.46 -6.37 -9.63
N GLN A 104 4.96 -5.26 -10.16
CA GLN A 104 5.65 -5.24 -11.44
C GLN A 104 6.91 -6.11 -11.42
N THR A 105 7.72 -6.03 -10.36
CA THR A 105 8.94 -6.82 -10.21
C THR A 105 8.66 -8.32 -10.26
N VAL A 106 7.62 -8.78 -9.55
CA VAL A 106 7.25 -10.21 -9.51
C VAL A 106 6.66 -10.68 -10.84
N ARG A 107 5.81 -9.85 -11.47
CA ARG A 107 5.18 -10.20 -12.75
C ARG A 107 6.17 -10.24 -13.92
N GLU A 108 7.13 -9.31 -13.96
CA GLU A 108 8.08 -9.20 -15.09
C GLU A 108 9.28 -10.12 -14.94
N ARG A 109 9.67 -10.44 -13.70
CA ARG A 109 10.90 -11.21 -13.48
C ARG A 109 10.62 -12.61 -12.97
N GLN A 110 10.30 -12.74 -11.69
CA GLN A 110 9.97 -13.99 -10.99
C GLN A 110 9.62 -13.65 -9.52
N PRO A 111 8.97 -14.54 -8.78
CA PRO A 111 8.84 -14.43 -7.33
C PRO A 111 10.20 -14.23 -6.64
N LEU A 112 10.20 -13.47 -5.57
CA LEU A 112 11.41 -13.13 -4.84
C LEU A 112 11.93 -14.34 -4.04
N PRO A 113 13.26 -14.54 -3.94
CA PRO A 113 13.82 -15.42 -2.94
C PRO A 113 13.39 -15.03 -1.52
N VAL A 114 13.19 -16.02 -0.64
CA VAL A 114 12.74 -15.83 0.75
C VAL A 114 13.51 -14.72 1.48
N ARG A 115 14.84 -14.74 1.38
CA ARG A 115 15.70 -13.73 2.01
C ARG A 115 15.42 -12.31 1.49
N GLN A 116 15.12 -12.15 0.21
CA GLN A 116 14.80 -10.85 -0.37
C GLN A 116 13.40 -10.38 0.06
N ALA A 117 12.40 -11.28 0.04
CA ALA A 117 11.06 -10.99 0.53
C ALA A 117 11.08 -10.61 2.02
N ALA A 118 11.89 -11.30 2.84
CA ALA A 118 12.07 -10.95 4.24
C ALA A 118 12.66 -9.54 4.44
N ARG A 119 13.65 -9.13 3.61
CA ARG A 119 14.19 -7.74 3.64
C ARG A 119 13.13 -6.70 3.27
N VAL A 120 12.30 -6.98 2.27
CA VAL A 120 11.15 -6.14 1.93
C VAL A 120 10.21 -6.05 3.12
N GLY A 121 9.88 -7.19 3.74
CA GLY A 121 9.03 -7.26 4.92
C GLY A 121 9.56 -6.45 6.10
N VAL A 122 10.86 -6.51 6.40
CA VAL A 122 11.50 -5.69 7.45
C VAL A 122 11.29 -4.20 7.18
N GLY A 123 11.56 -3.74 5.94
CA GLY A 123 11.41 -2.34 5.59
C GLY A 123 9.95 -1.86 5.71
N ILE A 124 9.00 -2.61 5.15
CA ILE A 124 7.58 -2.21 5.17
C ILE A 124 6.98 -2.32 6.57
N LEU A 125 7.31 -3.37 7.34
CA LEU A 125 6.87 -3.49 8.74
C LEU A 125 7.36 -2.30 9.58
N SER A 126 8.62 -1.89 9.42
CA SER A 126 9.18 -0.73 10.10
C SER A 126 8.46 0.58 9.71
N ALA A 127 8.08 0.73 8.43
CA ALA A 127 7.27 1.84 7.96
C ALA A 127 5.88 1.86 8.62
N LEU A 128 5.22 0.70 8.70
CA LEU A 128 3.91 0.57 9.35
C LEU A 128 3.98 0.90 10.84
N VAL A 129 4.98 0.40 11.56
CA VAL A 129 5.20 0.73 12.98
C VAL A 129 5.35 2.24 13.18
N ALA A 130 6.17 2.90 12.35
CA ALA A 130 6.36 4.35 12.43
C ALA A 130 5.07 5.13 12.14
N ALA A 131 4.28 4.69 11.16
CA ALA A 131 2.99 5.30 10.82
C ALA A 131 1.97 5.11 11.96
N HIS A 132 1.84 3.90 12.51
CA HIS A 132 0.93 3.59 13.61
C HIS A 132 1.27 4.38 14.87
N ALA A 133 2.55 4.57 15.17
CA ALA A 133 2.97 5.42 16.30
C ALA A 133 2.56 6.89 16.13
N ALA A 134 2.40 7.36 14.88
CA ALA A 134 1.87 8.68 14.54
C ALA A 134 0.33 8.71 14.40
N GLY A 135 -0.36 7.62 14.73
CA GLY A 135 -1.82 7.49 14.61
C GLY A 135 -2.34 7.27 13.19
N VAL A 136 -1.46 6.93 12.23
CA VAL A 136 -1.82 6.71 10.83
C VAL A 136 -1.85 5.21 10.53
N VAL A 137 -2.99 4.70 10.09
CA VAL A 137 -3.17 3.33 9.57
C VAL A 137 -3.15 3.39 8.04
N HIS A 138 -2.39 2.51 7.39
CA HIS A 138 -2.21 2.58 5.92
C HIS A 138 -3.44 2.15 5.14
N ARG A 139 -4.09 1.05 5.54
CA ARG A 139 -5.33 0.51 4.97
C ARG A 139 -5.27 -0.04 3.53
N ASP A 140 -4.20 0.21 2.78
CA ASP A 140 -4.05 -0.27 1.39
C ASP A 140 -2.64 -0.84 1.11
N VAL A 141 -2.14 -1.68 2.04
CA VAL A 141 -0.87 -2.39 1.84
C VAL A 141 -1.09 -3.49 0.82
N LYS A 142 -0.42 -3.36 -0.34
CA LYS A 142 -0.51 -4.32 -1.46
C LYS A 142 0.76 -4.25 -2.31
N PRO A 143 1.04 -5.25 -3.17
CA PRO A 143 2.27 -5.28 -3.99
C PRO A 143 2.43 -4.05 -4.90
N GLY A 144 1.33 -3.46 -5.38
CA GLY A 144 1.35 -2.24 -6.19
C GLY A 144 1.82 -1.00 -5.42
N ASN A 145 1.62 -0.97 -4.09
CA ASN A 145 1.99 0.15 -3.22
C ASN A 145 3.33 -0.08 -2.48
N VAL A 146 4.02 -1.18 -2.73
CA VAL A 146 5.39 -1.44 -2.26
C VAL A 146 6.35 -1.22 -3.42
N PHE A 147 7.18 -0.20 -3.34
CA PHE A 147 8.13 0.17 -4.38
C PHE A 147 9.53 -0.32 -4.02
N LEU A 148 10.16 -1.05 -4.93
CA LEU A 148 11.54 -1.53 -4.80
C LEU A 148 12.47 -0.60 -5.58
N THR A 149 13.26 0.19 -4.83
CA THR A 149 14.20 1.14 -5.46
C THR A 149 15.42 0.42 -6.04
N ARG A 150 16.09 1.06 -6.98
CA ARG A 150 17.36 0.55 -7.54
C ARG A 150 18.46 0.40 -6.48
N SER A 151 18.39 1.14 -5.38
CA SER A 151 19.30 1.00 -4.23
C SER A 151 18.97 -0.18 -3.31
N GLY A 152 17.90 -0.95 -3.60
CA GLY A 152 17.45 -2.09 -2.80
C GLY A 152 16.57 -1.73 -1.60
N ARG A 153 16.14 -0.48 -1.48
CA ARG A 153 15.21 0.00 -0.44
C ARG A 153 13.77 -0.39 -0.82
N ALA A 154 13.02 -0.94 0.12
CA ALA A 154 11.57 -1.08 -0.02
C ALA A 154 10.88 0.16 0.56
N VAL A 155 9.98 0.77 -0.20
CA VAL A 155 9.27 2.01 0.15
C VAL A 155 7.78 1.79 0.01
N LEU A 156 7.02 2.10 1.05
CA LEU A 156 5.57 2.06 1.06
C LEU A 156 5.04 3.41 0.56
N THR A 157 4.18 3.35 -0.44
CA THR A 157 3.54 4.53 -1.08
C THR A 157 2.05 4.54 -0.77
N ASP A 158 1.37 5.64 -1.10
CA ASP A 158 -0.09 5.75 -1.04
C ASP A 158 -0.70 5.66 0.36
N PHE A 159 -0.03 6.26 1.36
CA PHE A 159 -0.59 6.42 2.70
C PHE A 159 -1.88 7.26 2.69
N GLY A 160 -2.91 6.77 3.37
CA GLY A 160 -4.09 7.56 3.75
C GLY A 160 -5.08 7.89 2.63
N ILE A 161 -4.78 7.65 1.35
CA ILE A 161 -5.70 7.98 0.24
C ILE A 161 -6.93 7.06 0.24
N ALA A 162 -6.84 5.91 0.88
CA ALA A 162 -7.92 4.92 0.96
C ALA A 162 -9.15 5.39 1.78
N VAL A 163 -8.98 6.35 2.70
CA VAL A 163 -10.13 6.89 3.49
C VAL A 163 -11.05 7.74 2.61
N VAL A 164 -10.51 8.40 1.59
CA VAL A 164 -11.33 9.14 0.61
C VAL A 164 -12.28 8.19 -0.11
N GLU A 165 -11.91 6.94 -0.31
CA GLU A 165 -12.74 5.92 -0.96
C GLU A 165 -13.72 5.27 0.02
N ASP A 166 -13.31 4.99 1.27
CA ASP A 166 -14.17 4.38 2.30
C ASP A 166 -15.31 5.32 2.76
N GLU A 167 -15.07 6.64 2.80
CA GLU A 167 -16.07 7.63 3.21
C GLU A 167 -16.99 8.11 2.07
N THR A 168 -16.63 7.85 0.80
CA THR A 168 -17.34 8.42 -0.35
C THR A 168 -18.45 7.55 -0.91
N VAL A 169 -18.48 6.26 -0.56
CA VAL A 169 -19.47 5.34 -1.14
C VAL A 169 -20.16 4.56 -0.01
N ASP A 170 -21.39 4.94 0.28
CA ASP A 170 -22.31 4.14 1.12
C ASP A 170 -22.62 2.83 0.39
N GLY A 171 -22.00 1.74 0.84
CA GLY A 171 -22.36 0.40 0.39
C GLY A 171 -21.20 -0.56 0.12
N PRO A 172 -21.49 -1.87 0.02
CA PRO A 172 -20.50 -2.91 -0.23
C PRO A 172 -19.80 -2.81 -1.60
N THR A 173 -20.30 -1.96 -2.50
CA THR A 173 -19.82 -1.83 -3.89
C THR A 173 -18.53 -1.00 -4.01
N SER A 174 -18.27 -0.07 -3.08
CA SER A 174 -17.02 0.74 -3.08
C SER A 174 -15.78 -0.11 -2.80
N ARG A 175 -15.95 -1.18 -2.05
CA ARG A 175 -14.90 -2.16 -1.72
C ARG A 175 -14.49 -3.04 -2.90
N LEU A 176 -15.24 -2.98 -4.00
CA LEU A 176 -14.93 -3.67 -5.25
C LEU A 176 -13.87 -2.94 -6.11
N VAL A 177 -13.60 -1.67 -5.80
CA VAL A 177 -12.56 -0.87 -6.47
C VAL A 177 -11.23 -1.15 -5.75
N GLY A 178 -10.40 -2.02 -6.29
CA GLY A 178 -9.10 -2.35 -5.71
C GLY A 178 -8.76 -3.83 -5.90
N SER A 179 -7.79 -4.30 -5.11
CA SER A 179 -7.35 -5.70 -5.11
C SER A 179 -7.82 -6.40 -3.82
N PRO A 180 -9.03 -6.98 -3.77
CA PRO A 180 -9.63 -7.55 -2.56
C PRO A 180 -8.76 -8.60 -1.86
N ASN A 181 -7.90 -9.27 -2.62
CA ASN A 181 -6.93 -10.25 -2.13
C ASN A 181 -5.96 -9.74 -1.04
N TYR A 182 -5.87 -8.41 -0.87
CA TYR A 182 -4.98 -7.76 0.10
C TYR A 182 -5.74 -6.99 1.17
N ILE A 183 -7.08 -7.07 1.19
CA ILE A 183 -7.93 -6.46 2.21
C ILE A 183 -8.21 -7.47 3.31
N ALA A 184 -7.89 -7.11 4.55
CA ALA A 184 -8.10 -7.98 5.71
C ALA A 184 -9.58 -8.35 5.91
N PRO A 185 -9.88 -9.59 6.39
CA PRO A 185 -11.24 -10.10 6.52
C PRO A 185 -12.19 -9.20 7.31
N GLU A 186 -11.72 -8.61 8.42
CA GLU A 186 -12.51 -7.68 9.23
C GLU A 186 -12.93 -6.45 8.44
N ARG A 187 -12.06 -5.93 7.57
CA ARG A 187 -12.40 -4.80 6.70
C ARG A 187 -13.43 -5.16 5.65
N LEU A 188 -13.34 -6.36 5.07
CA LEU A 188 -14.35 -6.88 4.13
C LEU A 188 -15.72 -7.08 4.82
N ARG A 189 -15.75 -7.35 6.14
CA ARG A 189 -16.99 -7.41 6.94
C ARG A 189 -17.55 -6.02 7.27
N GLY A 190 -16.85 -4.93 6.99
CA GLY A 190 -17.29 -3.58 7.27
C GLY A 190 -16.74 -2.98 8.56
N GLU A 191 -15.85 -3.67 9.23
CA GLU A 191 -15.19 -3.14 10.41
C GLU A 191 -14.14 -2.08 10.02
N ARG A 192 -13.88 -1.13 10.93
CA ARG A 192 -13.03 0.02 10.64
C ARG A 192 -11.56 -0.34 10.33
N GLY A 193 -11.11 -1.54 10.68
CA GLY A 193 -9.72 -1.95 10.54
C GLY A 193 -8.75 -1.11 11.39
N GLY A 194 -7.54 -1.64 11.58
CA GLY A 194 -6.51 -1.01 12.40
C GLY A 194 -5.13 -1.56 12.06
N PRO A 195 -4.13 -1.37 12.96
CA PRO A 195 -2.79 -1.90 12.77
C PRO A 195 -2.75 -3.40 12.40
N ALA A 196 -3.59 -4.22 13.02
CA ALA A 196 -3.68 -5.64 12.71
C ALA A 196 -4.14 -5.92 11.28
N SER A 197 -4.99 -5.04 10.69
CA SER A 197 -5.39 -5.16 9.28
C SER A 197 -4.23 -4.89 8.33
N ASP A 198 -3.38 -3.89 8.62
CA ASP A 198 -2.16 -3.64 7.84
C ASP A 198 -1.18 -4.81 7.93
N LEU A 199 -1.10 -5.49 9.10
CA LEU A 199 -0.27 -6.67 9.29
C LEU A 199 -0.74 -7.84 8.42
N TRP A 200 -2.05 -8.08 8.34
CA TRP A 200 -2.62 -9.08 7.44
C TRP A 200 -2.31 -8.76 5.98
N SER A 201 -2.51 -7.51 5.58
CA SER A 201 -2.24 -7.03 4.21
C SER A 201 -0.75 -7.14 3.86
N LEU A 202 0.15 -6.90 4.82
CA LEU A 202 1.57 -7.16 4.65
C LEU A 202 1.84 -8.66 4.47
N GLY A 203 1.19 -9.53 5.24
CA GLY A 203 1.26 -10.99 5.07
C GLY A 203 0.87 -11.42 3.66
N ALA A 204 -0.27 -10.93 3.15
CA ALA A 204 -0.73 -11.22 1.78
C ALA A 204 0.23 -10.66 0.70
N THR A 205 0.81 -9.49 0.96
CA THR A 205 1.82 -8.88 0.07
C THR A 205 3.11 -9.69 0.00
N LEU A 206 3.62 -10.16 1.14
CA LEU A 206 4.81 -11.01 1.20
C LEU A 206 4.55 -12.41 0.64
N TYR A 207 3.34 -12.94 0.84
CA TYR A 207 2.91 -14.18 0.21
C TYR A 207 2.99 -14.06 -1.32
N PHE A 208 2.40 -12.99 -1.89
CA PHE A 208 2.52 -12.72 -3.31
C PHE A 208 3.99 -12.57 -3.76
N ALA A 209 4.82 -11.92 -2.95
CA ALA A 209 6.22 -11.72 -3.27
C ALA A 209 6.98 -13.04 -3.52
N VAL A 210 6.67 -14.10 -2.78
CA VAL A 210 7.37 -15.40 -2.86
C VAL A 210 6.64 -16.44 -3.71
N GLU A 211 5.30 -16.36 -3.82
CA GLU A 211 4.50 -17.32 -4.59
C GLU A 211 4.19 -16.85 -6.02
N GLY A 212 4.17 -15.53 -6.28
CA GLY A 212 3.74 -14.92 -7.54
C GLY A 212 2.23 -14.80 -7.70
N LEU A 213 1.45 -15.24 -6.70
CA LEU A 213 0.00 -15.16 -6.65
C LEU A 213 -0.47 -14.87 -5.23
N PRO A 214 -1.67 -14.30 -5.03
CA PRO A 214 -2.18 -13.98 -3.71
C PRO A 214 -2.58 -15.23 -2.91
N PRO A 215 -2.73 -15.13 -1.56
CA PRO A 215 -3.11 -16.27 -0.73
C PRO A 215 -4.51 -16.84 -1.01
N HIS A 216 -5.39 -16.04 -1.61
CA HIS A 216 -6.76 -16.42 -2.02
C HIS A 216 -6.96 -16.10 -3.51
N PRO A 217 -6.30 -16.83 -4.43
CA PRO A 217 -6.39 -16.52 -5.87
C PRO A 217 -7.81 -16.68 -6.37
N ALA A 218 -8.32 -15.71 -7.14
CA ALA A 218 -9.65 -15.73 -7.70
C ALA A 218 -9.68 -14.97 -9.03
N GLU A 219 -10.59 -15.34 -9.91
CA GLU A 219 -10.73 -14.74 -11.24
C GLU A 219 -11.51 -13.42 -11.20
N THR A 220 -12.37 -13.25 -10.20
CA THR A 220 -13.18 -12.03 -10.05
C THR A 220 -13.01 -11.41 -8.66
N PRO A 221 -13.19 -10.09 -8.52
CA PRO A 221 -13.14 -9.42 -7.22
C PRO A 221 -14.14 -10.00 -6.20
N ILE A 222 -15.35 -10.35 -6.64
CA ILE A 222 -16.39 -10.95 -5.78
C ILE A 222 -15.95 -12.32 -5.26
N ALA A 223 -15.39 -13.16 -6.13
CA ALA A 223 -14.85 -14.45 -5.72
C ALA A 223 -13.67 -14.30 -4.75
N ALA A 224 -12.80 -13.30 -4.94
CA ALA A 224 -11.72 -13.00 -4.02
C ALA A 224 -12.26 -12.63 -2.63
N ILE A 225 -13.24 -11.73 -2.55
CA ILE A 225 -13.91 -11.36 -1.30
C ILE A 225 -14.50 -12.60 -0.60
N SER A 226 -15.25 -13.43 -1.35
CA SER A 226 -15.83 -14.65 -0.80
C SER A 226 -14.76 -15.55 -0.20
N ARG A 227 -13.68 -15.83 -0.93
CA ARG A 227 -12.60 -16.69 -0.47
C ARG A 227 -11.89 -16.16 0.76
N VAL A 228 -11.55 -14.86 0.79
CA VAL A 228 -10.91 -14.23 1.97
C VAL A 228 -11.80 -14.36 3.22
N LEU A 229 -13.13 -14.32 3.06
CA LEU A 229 -14.07 -14.39 4.18
C LEU A 229 -14.38 -15.82 4.64
N THR A 230 -14.29 -16.82 3.75
CA THR A 230 -14.80 -18.17 4.00
C THR A 230 -13.77 -19.29 3.92
N GLU A 231 -12.62 -19.04 3.29
CA GLU A 231 -11.58 -20.05 3.09
C GLU A 231 -10.29 -19.69 3.86
N PRO A 232 -9.55 -20.67 4.37
CA PRO A 232 -8.20 -20.40 4.87
C PRO A 232 -7.27 -20.00 3.73
N ALA A 233 -6.23 -19.23 4.02
CA ALA A 233 -5.19 -18.95 3.06
C ALA A 233 -4.56 -20.25 2.55
N ARG A 234 -4.29 -20.31 1.24
CA ARG A 234 -3.61 -21.45 0.63
C ARG A 234 -2.21 -21.62 1.27
N PRO A 235 -1.82 -22.82 1.68
CA PRO A 235 -0.45 -23.06 2.15
C PRO A 235 0.58 -22.67 1.06
N PRO A 236 1.62 -21.89 1.41
CA PRO A 236 2.62 -21.48 0.45
C PRO A 236 3.55 -22.66 0.09
N GLU A 237 3.94 -22.77 -1.17
CA GLU A 237 4.81 -23.84 -1.68
C GLU A 237 6.27 -23.40 -1.82
N ARG A 238 6.51 -22.09 -2.03
CA ARG A 238 7.84 -21.51 -2.30
C ARG A 238 8.40 -20.68 -1.14
N ALA A 239 7.58 -20.40 -0.13
CA ALA A 239 7.94 -19.52 0.98
C ALA A 239 8.98 -20.14 1.95
N GLY A 240 9.23 -21.44 1.90
CA GLY A 240 10.21 -22.09 2.79
C GLY A 240 10.04 -21.70 4.25
N ALA A 241 11.10 -21.24 4.90
CA ALA A 241 11.08 -20.82 6.31
C ALA A 241 10.20 -19.57 6.60
N LEU A 242 9.80 -18.81 5.60
CA LEU A 242 8.86 -17.68 5.73
C LEU A 242 7.41 -18.18 5.82
N GLY A 243 7.10 -19.37 5.30
CA GLY A 243 5.74 -19.91 5.20
C GLY A 243 4.96 -19.90 6.52
N PRO A 244 5.48 -20.45 7.62
CA PRO A 244 4.78 -20.45 8.91
C PRO A 244 4.42 -19.04 9.40
N LEU A 245 5.31 -18.06 9.24
CA LEU A 245 5.03 -16.67 9.60
C LEU A 245 3.89 -16.08 8.75
N LEU A 246 3.90 -16.33 7.44
CA LEU A 246 2.83 -15.85 6.55
C LEU A 246 1.47 -16.39 6.97
N MET A 247 1.37 -17.67 7.30
CA MET A 247 0.12 -18.27 7.73
C MET A 247 -0.41 -17.68 9.05
N LEU A 248 0.48 -17.33 9.98
CA LEU A 248 0.11 -16.62 11.22
C LEU A 248 -0.37 -15.19 10.95
N MET A 249 0.32 -14.43 10.08
CA MET A 249 -0.09 -13.07 9.70
C MET A 249 -1.44 -13.07 9.00
N LEU A 250 -1.74 -14.12 8.22
CA LEU A 250 -2.99 -14.30 7.47
C LEU A 250 -4.13 -14.91 8.30
N ALA A 251 -3.97 -15.02 9.63
CA ALA A 251 -5.05 -15.48 10.50
C ALA A 251 -6.31 -14.60 10.33
N PRO A 252 -7.52 -15.21 10.20
CA PRO A 252 -8.75 -14.47 9.90
C PRO A 252 -9.17 -13.54 11.04
N TRP A 253 -8.81 -13.85 12.28
CA TRP A 253 -9.11 -13.04 13.47
C TRP A 253 -7.92 -12.15 13.83
N PRO A 254 -8.12 -10.82 13.96
CA PRO A 254 -7.03 -9.91 14.27
C PRO A 254 -6.22 -10.27 15.53
N GLY A 255 -6.91 -10.74 16.59
CA GLY A 255 -6.28 -11.14 17.85
C GLY A 255 -5.43 -12.43 17.77
N ALA A 256 -5.60 -13.25 16.73
CA ALA A 256 -4.80 -14.43 16.50
C ALA A 256 -3.50 -14.16 15.73
N ARG A 257 -3.33 -12.94 15.20
CA ARG A 257 -2.12 -12.53 14.47
C ARG A 257 -0.98 -12.26 15.44
N PRO A 258 0.28 -12.53 15.06
CA PRO A 258 1.43 -12.26 15.92
C PRO A 258 1.62 -10.77 16.16
N SER A 259 2.32 -10.41 17.24
CA SER A 259 2.70 -9.02 17.49
C SER A 259 3.67 -8.50 16.43
N PHE A 260 3.70 -7.18 16.23
CA PHE A 260 4.63 -6.52 15.29
C PHE A 260 6.09 -6.85 15.63
N ASP A 261 6.45 -6.91 16.92
CA ASP A 261 7.80 -7.22 17.38
C ASP A 261 8.19 -8.66 17.03
N ALA A 262 7.29 -9.62 17.23
CA ALA A 262 7.53 -11.02 16.90
C ALA A 262 7.69 -11.21 15.37
N VAL A 263 6.90 -10.52 14.57
CA VAL A 263 7.05 -10.51 13.09
C VAL A 263 8.38 -9.87 12.70
N ALA A 264 8.75 -8.73 13.31
CA ALA A 264 10.00 -8.05 13.04
C ALA A 264 11.22 -8.94 13.30
N GLN A 265 11.24 -9.61 14.45
CA GLN A 265 12.33 -10.53 14.82
C GLN A 265 12.46 -11.68 13.81
N THR A 266 11.35 -12.33 13.46
CA THR A 266 11.35 -13.44 12.51
C THR A 266 11.82 -12.99 11.12
N LEU A 267 11.32 -11.85 10.61
CA LEU A 267 11.73 -11.30 9.33
C LEU A 267 13.20 -10.91 9.32
N GLN A 268 13.74 -10.34 10.41
CA GLN A 268 15.15 -9.98 10.52
C GLN A 268 16.06 -11.21 10.45
N GLU A 269 15.75 -12.29 11.16
CA GLU A 269 16.52 -13.53 11.09
C GLU A 269 16.53 -14.11 9.67
N LEU A 270 15.37 -14.17 9.01
CA LEU A 270 15.24 -14.63 7.63
C LEU A 270 16.01 -13.73 6.64
N ALA A 271 15.97 -12.40 6.83
CA ALA A 271 16.69 -11.43 6.01
C ALA A 271 18.22 -11.60 6.12
N LEU A 272 18.72 -12.07 7.27
CA LEU A 272 20.11 -12.41 7.50
C LEU A 272 20.48 -13.82 7.00
N GLY A 273 19.48 -14.62 6.58
CA GLY A 273 19.68 -16.02 6.17
C GLY A 273 19.86 -16.97 7.35
N ARG A 274 19.37 -16.60 8.53
CA ARG A 274 19.41 -17.42 9.73
C ARG A 274 18.13 -18.24 9.88
N PRO A 275 18.16 -19.38 10.57
CA PRO A 275 16.95 -20.09 10.94
C PRO A 275 16.08 -19.21 11.83
N ALA A 276 14.80 -19.10 11.50
CA ALA A 276 13.84 -18.37 12.32
C ALA A 276 12.81 -19.35 12.90
N VAL A 277 12.50 -19.17 14.18
CA VAL A 277 11.38 -19.88 14.83
C VAL A 277 10.14 -19.00 14.63
N PRO A 278 9.06 -19.52 14.06
CA PRO A 278 7.83 -18.74 13.94
C PRO A 278 7.32 -18.36 15.34
N PRO A 279 6.79 -17.14 15.52
CA PRO A 279 6.25 -16.70 16.79
C PRO A 279 5.06 -17.59 17.20
N PRO A 280 4.79 -17.76 18.48
CA PRO A 280 3.55 -18.39 18.91
C PRO A 280 2.36 -17.56 18.46
N PRO A 281 1.21 -18.16 18.14
CA PRO A 281 -0.01 -17.41 17.89
C PRO A 281 -0.35 -16.57 19.12
N SER A 282 -0.84 -15.35 18.90
CA SER A 282 -1.38 -14.55 20.00
C SER A 282 -2.59 -15.28 20.58
N HIS A 283 -2.63 -15.42 21.89
CA HIS A 283 -3.82 -15.97 22.56
C HIS A 283 -4.98 -14.97 22.42
N PRO A 284 -6.20 -15.45 22.20
CA PRO A 284 -7.40 -14.62 22.08
C PRO A 284 -7.69 -13.82 23.34
#